data_73dc32f56c78874c85d7e49a9af0899a
#
_entry.id   73dc32f56c78874c85d7e49a9af0899a
#
_cell.length_a   1.000
_cell.length_b   1.000
_cell.length_c   1.000
_cell.angle_alpha   90.00
_cell.angle_beta   90.00
_cell.angle_gamma   90.00
#
_symmetry.space_group_name_H-M   'P 1'
#
loop_
_entity.id
_entity.type
_entity.pdbx_description
1 polymer ?
#
loop_
_entity_poly.entity_id
_entity_poly.type
_entity_poly.pdbx_seq_one_letter_code
_entity_poly.pdbx_strand_id
1 'polypeptide(L)'
;SNLPKQFLELGDRPILIHTIEKFVLEPSIEKIVVGVHGDWVSHAEDLVDKYLPLHKERIIITKGGADRNTSIEKIIEAIDAYRPLTPEDIVVTHDSVRPFITLRMIQDNIQLAQNHDAVDTVVEAVDTIVESTNGQFITDIPNRAHLYQGQTPQTFRCKDFMDLYGSLSAEEKEILTDACKIFVIKGKDVALAKGEYSNLKITTVTDLKIAKSMIEKD
;
A
#
# COMPACT_ATOMS: atom_id res chain seq x y z
N SER A 1 5.90 15.70 18.25
CA SER A 1 4.73 14.83 18.37
C SER A 1 5.17 13.39 18.11
N ASN A 2 4.98 12.50 19.09
CA ASN A 2 5.26 11.05 18.95
C ASN A 2 4.14 10.32 18.18
N LEU A 3 3.19 11.06 17.59
CA LEU A 3 2.06 10.49 16.88
C LEU A 3 2.52 9.98 15.49
N PRO A 4 2.27 8.70 15.14
CA PRO A 4 2.55 8.17 13.82
C PRO A 4 1.82 8.94 12.72
N LYS A 5 2.45 9.05 11.55
CA LYS A 5 1.99 9.91 10.45
C LYS A 5 0.55 9.64 10.00
N GLN A 6 0.14 8.38 9.96
CA GLN A 6 -1.21 7.98 9.55
C GLN A 6 -2.32 8.52 10.47
N PHE A 7 -1.98 8.91 11.71
CA PHE A 7 -2.93 9.47 12.66
C PHE A 7 -2.93 11.00 12.69
N LEU A 8 -2.03 11.65 11.93
CA LEU A 8 -2.05 13.10 11.78
C LEU A 8 -3.33 13.54 11.08
N GLU A 9 -3.86 14.69 11.53
CA GLU A 9 -5.07 15.25 10.97
C GLU A 9 -4.83 15.88 9.59
N LEU A 10 -5.75 15.57 8.69
CA LEU A 10 -5.85 16.10 7.35
C LEU A 10 -7.28 16.62 7.16
N GLY A 11 -7.47 17.93 7.35
CA GLY A 11 -8.80 18.51 7.45
C GLY A 11 -9.49 18.12 8.77
N ASP A 12 -10.66 17.52 8.67
CA ASP A 12 -11.54 17.18 9.81
C ASP A 12 -11.33 15.76 10.38
N ARG A 13 -10.42 14.97 9.80
CA ARG A 13 -10.17 13.58 10.21
C ARG A 13 -8.73 13.12 9.94
N PRO A 14 -8.26 12.05 10.63
CA PRO A 14 -6.93 11.50 10.40
C PRO A 14 -6.70 10.99 8.96
N ILE A 15 -5.45 11.05 8.50
CA ILE A 15 -5.03 10.53 7.18
C ILE A 15 -5.50 9.09 6.96
N LEU A 16 -5.36 8.22 7.97
CA LEU A 16 -5.79 6.83 7.91
C LEU A 16 -7.27 6.69 7.54
N ILE A 17 -8.13 7.53 8.13
CA ILE A 17 -9.57 7.48 7.89
C ILE A 17 -9.89 7.89 6.44
N HIS A 18 -9.27 8.95 5.92
CA HIS A 18 -9.39 9.31 4.50
C HIS A 18 -9.02 8.15 3.58
N THR A 19 -7.95 7.42 3.92
CA THR A 19 -7.50 6.27 3.12
C THR A 19 -8.51 5.13 3.18
N ILE A 20 -8.97 4.74 4.37
CA ILE A 20 -9.94 3.64 4.54
C ILE A 20 -11.25 3.95 3.80
N GLU A 21 -11.74 5.19 3.85
CA GLU A 21 -12.97 5.61 3.17
C GLU A 21 -12.97 5.31 1.67
N LYS A 22 -11.80 5.42 1.01
CA LYS A 22 -11.69 5.11 -0.42
C LYS A 22 -11.93 3.63 -0.72
N PHE A 23 -11.44 2.75 0.14
CA PHE A 23 -11.65 1.31 0.00
C PHE A 23 -13.07 0.86 0.39
N VAL A 24 -13.70 1.55 1.34
CA VAL A 24 -15.10 1.30 1.71
C VAL A 24 -16.04 1.49 0.51
N LEU A 25 -15.71 2.39 -0.41
CA LEU A 25 -16.51 2.68 -1.61
C LEU A 25 -16.47 1.57 -2.66
N GLU A 26 -15.53 0.62 -2.58
CA GLU A 26 -15.46 -0.51 -3.51
C GLU A 26 -16.24 -1.71 -2.95
N PRO A 27 -17.40 -2.05 -3.53
CA PRO A 27 -18.27 -3.08 -2.96
C PRO A 27 -17.72 -4.51 -3.12
N SER A 28 -16.78 -4.75 -4.04
CA SER A 28 -16.14 -6.06 -4.21
C SER A 28 -15.13 -6.38 -3.11
N ILE A 29 -14.70 -5.40 -2.32
CA ILE A 29 -13.83 -5.61 -1.16
C ILE A 29 -14.67 -6.13 0.01
N GLU A 30 -14.43 -7.38 0.40
CA GLU A 30 -15.14 -8.03 1.51
C GLU A 30 -14.69 -7.48 2.86
N LYS A 31 -13.39 -7.38 3.10
CA LYS A 31 -12.79 -6.88 4.34
C LYS A 31 -11.65 -5.89 4.07
N ILE A 32 -11.52 -4.93 4.96
CA ILE A 32 -10.40 -3.98 4.99
C ILE A 32 -9.61 -4.27 6.27
N VAL A 33 -8.37 -4.71 6.13
CA VAL A 33 -7.50 -5.03 7.26
C VAL A 33 -6.42 -3.98 7.40
N VAL A 34 -6.33 -3.38 8.57
CA VAL A 34 -5.38 -2.30 8.87
C VAL A 34 -4.34 -2.82 9.86
N GLY A 35 -3.11 -2.98 9.38
CA GLY A 35 -1.97 -3.35 10.23
C GLY A 35 -1.34 -2.09 10.84
N VAL A 36 -1.28 -2.03 12.17
CA VAL A 36 -0.65 -0.93 12.92
C VAL A 36 0.34 -1.47 13.96
N HIS A 37 1.24 -0.61 14.44
CA HIS A 37 2.08 -0.99 15.57
C HIS A 37 1.22 -1.35 16.80
N GLY A 38 1.64 -2.36 17.57
CA GLY A 38 0.83 -2.91 18.66
C GLY A 38 0.30 -1.88 19.67
N ASP A 39 1.10 -0.84 19.97
CA ASP A 39 0.69 0.23 20.89
C ASP A 39 -0.45 1.13 20.36
N TRP A 40 -0.78 1.02 19.07
CA TRP A 40 -1.75 1.86 18.39
C TRP A 40 -3.01 1.12 17.94
N VAL A 41 -3.14 -0.17 18.26
CA VAL A 41 -4.31 -0.98 17.87
C VAL A 41 -5.60 -0.37 18.42
N SER A 42 -5.69 -0.18 19.75
CA SER A 42 -6.87 0.40 20.38
C SER A 42 -7.19 1.82 19.87
N HIS A 43 -6.15 2.63 19.64
CA HIS A 43 -6.35 3.96 19.07
C HIS A 43 -6.94 3.90 17.64
N ALA A 44 -6.47 2.98 16.80
CA ALA A 44 -7.02 2.79 15.47
C ALA A 44 -8.47 2.29 15.49
N GLU A 45 -8.80 1.37 16.42
CA GLU A 45 -10.17 0.90 16.66
C GLU A 45 -11.11 2.06 17.06
N ASP A 46 -10.68 2.91 18.01
CA ASP A 46 -11.43 4.09 18.45
C ASP A 46 -11.71 5.06 17.29
N LEU A 47 -10.72 5.24 16.39
CA LEU A 47 -10.90 6.08 15.20
C LEU A 47 -11.91 5.49 14.21
N VAL A 48 -11.88 4.19 13.99
CA VAL A 48 -12.86 3.51 13.13
C VAL A 48 -14.26 3.62 13.72
N ASP A 49 -14.42 3.39 15.03
CA ASP A 49 -15.70 3.52 15.72
C ASP A 49 -16.25 4.97 15.65
N LYS A 50 -15.37 5.96 15.75
CA LYS A 50 -15.74 7.37 15.68
C LYS A 50 -16.14 7.83 14.28
N TYR A 51 -15.36 7.48 13.26
CA TYR A 51 -15.50 8.06 11.93
C TYR A 51 -16.20 7.16 10.92
N LEU A 52 -16.19 5.82 11.13
CA LEU A 52 -16.70 4.82 10.20
C LEU A 52 -17.67 3.81 10.89
N PRO A 53 -18.57 4.27 11.78
CA PRO A 53 -19.41 3.35 12.60
C PRO A 53 -20.28 2.44 11.75
N LEU A 54 -20.72 2.87 10.56
CA LEU A 54 -21.57 2.08 9.67
C LEU A 54 -20.78 1.02 8.88
N HIS A 55 -19.46 1.07 8.90
CA HIS A 55 -18.58 0.18 8.13
C HIS A 55 -17.65 -0.65 9.00
N LYS A 56 -17.74 -0.52 10.32
CA LYS A 56 -16.82 -1.19 11.26
C LYS A 56 -16.81 -2.71 11.12
N GLU A 57 -17.91 -3.33 10.74
CA GLU A 57 -18.00 -4.78 10.49
C GLU A 57 -17.13 -5.25 9.31
N ARG A 58 -16.78 -4.33 8.39
CA ARG A 58 -15.87 -4.61 7.25
C ARG A 58 -14.41 -4.32 7.57
N ILE A 59 -14.11 -3.71 8.72
CA ILE A 59 -12.78 -3.21 9.06
C ILE A 59 -12.22 -4.04 10.22
N ILE A 60 -11.04 -4.61 10.01
CA ILE A 60 -10.29 -5.36 11.01
C ILE A 60 -9.00 -4.59 11.31
N ILE A 61 -8.77 -4.26 12.58
CA ILE A 61 -7.49 -3.70 13.03
C ILE A 61 -6.64 -4.84 13.58
N THR A 62 -5.39 -4.93 13.13
CA THR A 62 -4.46 -5.96 13.58
C THR A 62 -3.08 -5.39 13.86
N LYS A 63 -2.29 -6.11 14.62
CA LYS A 63 -0.87 -5.77 14.83
C LYS A 63 -0.08 -6.06 13.56
N GLY A 64 0.62 -5.06 13.03
CA GLY A 64 1.56 -5.20 11.93
C GLY A 64 2.87 -5.89 12.33
N GLY A 65 3.72 -6.14 11.33
CA GLY A 65 5.07 -6.65 11.51
C GLY A 65 6.12 -5.55 11.73
N ALA A 66 7.38 -5.95 11.76
CA ALA A 66 8.51 -5.04 11.94
C ALA A 66 8.81 -4.21 10.68
N ASP A 67 8.44 -4.71 9.51
CA ASP A 67 8.60 -4.07 8.21
C ASP A 67 7.32 -4.21 7.37
N ARG A 68 7.35 -3.70 6.12
CA ARG A 68 6.20 -3.73 5.21
C ARG A 68 5.77 -5.16 4.87
N ASN A 69 6.71 -6.03 4.51
CA ASN A 69 6.37 -7.38 4.05
C ASN A 69 5.88 -8.27 5.19
N THR A 70 6.48 -8.18 6.37
CA THR A 70 5.99 -8.86 7.57
C THR A 70 4.63 -8.30 8.02
N SER A 71 4.34 -7.01 7.77
CA SER A 71 3.01 -6.45 7.99
C SER A 71 1.98 -7.03 7.03
N ILE A 72 2.32 -7.21 5.75
CA ILE A 72 1.44 -7.85 4.77
C ILE A 72 1.18 -9.33 5.17
N GLU A 73 2.21 -10.05 5.58
CA GLU A 73 2.07 -11.43 6.10
C GLU A 73 1.06 -11.48 7.26
N LYS A 74 1.20 -10.59 8.26
CA LYS A 74 0.27 -10.50 9.40
C LYS A 74 -1.16 -10.12 8.99
N ILE A 75 -1.31 -9.26 8.01
CA ILE A 75 -2.62 -8.91 7.44
C ILE A 75 -3.26 -10.14 6.78
N ILE A 76 -2.52 -10.89 5.98
CA ILE A 76 -3.01 -12.11 5.33
C ILE A 76 -3.35 -13.19 6.37
N GLU A 77 -2.53 -13.35 7.41
CA GLU A 77 -2.87 -14.24 8.55
C GLU A 77 -4.19 -13.84 9.23
N ALA A 78 -4.43 -12.55 9.41
CA ALA A 78 -5.69 -12.06 9.99
C ALA A 78 -6.90 -12.32 9.06
N ILE A 79 -6.71 -12.24 7.75
CA ILE A 79 -7.73 -12.60 6.76
C ILE A 79 -8.04 -14.11 6.85
N ASP A 80 -7.01 -14.95 6.90
CA ASP A 80 -7.15 -16.41 7.00
C ASP A 80 -7.85 -16.84 8.30
N ALA A 81 -7.57 -16.14 9.40
CA ALA A 81 -8.24 -16.35 10.69
C ALA A 81 -9.73 -15.93 10.65
N TYR A 82 -10.08 -14.92 9.88
CA TYR A 82 -11.47 -14.50 9.67
C TYR A 82 -12.24 -15.51 8.81
N ARG A 83 -11.64 -15.93 7.71
CA ARG A 83 -12.17 -16.93 6.78
C ARG A 83 -11.01 -17.64 6.08
N PRO A 84 -10.99 -18.99 6.04
CA PRO A 84 -9.94 -19.74 5.35
C PRO A 84 -9.74 -19.25 3.92
N LEU A 85 -8.48 -18.99 3.56
CA LEU A 85 -8.10 -18.51 2.24
C LEU A 85 -8.35 -19.55 1.17
N THR A 86 -8.87 -19.09 0.03
CA THR A 86 -8.93 -19.85 -1.21
C THR A 86 -7.80 -19.44 -2.16
N PRO A 87 -7.49 -20.22 -3.21
CA PRO A 87 -6.52 -19.83 -4.23
C PRO A 87 -6.89 -18.54 -4.99
N GLU A 88 -8.18 -18.18 -4.99
CA GLU A 88 -8.71 -17.03 -5.73
C GLU A 88 -8.71 -15.73 -4.92
N ASP A 89 -8.42 -15.80 -3.62
CA ASP A 89 -8.46 -14.61 -2.76
C ASP A 89 -7.35 -13.62 -3.13
N ILE A 90 -7.75 -12.42 -3.47
CA ILE A 90 -6.88 -11.30 -3.85
C ILE A 90 -6.79 -10.31 -2.68
N VAL A 91 -5.58 -9.84 -2.40
CA VAL A 91 -5.32 -8.73 -1.49
C VAL A 91 -4.83 -7.50 -2.27
N VAL A 92 -5.47 -6.36 -2.01
CA VAL A 92 -5.04 -5.05 -2.48
C VAL A 92 -4.29 -4.37 -1.34
N THR A 93 -2.97 -4.34 -1.40
CA THR A 93 -2.14 -3.72 -0.37
C THR A 93 -1.92 -2.24 -0.66
N HIS A 94 -2.06 -1.40 0.35
CA HIS A 94 -1.96 0.05 0.17
C HIS A 94 -1.29 0.74 1.37
N ASP A 95 -0.53 1.79 1.08
CA ASP A 95 0.05 2.64 2.12
C ASP A 95 -1.05 3.46 2.80
N SER A 96 -1.19 3.32 4.12
CA SER A 96 -2.18 4.07 4.92
C SER A 96 -2.03 5.60 4.83
N VAL A 97 -0.86 6.06 4.39
CA VAL A 97 -0.52 7.49 4.23
C VAL A 97 -0.65 7.99 2.77
N ARG A 98 -1.42 7.30 1.92
CA ARG A 98 -1.81 7.75 0.57
C ARG A 98 -3.32 7.96 0.48
N PRO A 99 -3.85 9.04 1.06
CA PRO A 99 -5.30 9.26 1.16
C PRO A 99 -5.96 9.65 -0.16
N PHE A 100 -5.20 10.00 -1.20
CA PHE A 100 -5.72 10.45 -2.50
C PHE A 100 -5.83 9.35 -3.55
N ILE A 101 -5.77 8.08 -3.14
CA ILE A 101 -6.10 6.96 -4.01
C ILE A 101 -7.52 7.13 -4.56
N THR A 102 -7.72 6.78 -5.83
CA THR A 102 -9.03 6.86 -6.47
C THR A 102 -9.69 5.48 -6.61
N LEU A 103 -11.01 5.47 -6.72
CA LEU A 103 -11.78 4.24 -6.95
C LEU A 103 -11.33 3.54 -8.25
N ARG A 104 -11.04 4.32 -9.32
CA ARG A 104 -10.49 3.80 -10.57
C ARG A 104 -9.22 2.99 -10.34
N MET A 105 -8.27 3.51 -9.57
CA MET A 105 -7.00 2.82 -9.31
C MET A 105 -7.21 1.51 -8.54
N ILE A 106 -8.14 1.48 -7.59
CA ILE A 106 -8.51 0.26 -6.85
C ILE A 106 -9.10 -0.76 -7.82
N GLN A 107 -10.05 -0.36 -8.65
CA GLN A 107 -10.73 -1.22 -9.63
C GLN A 107 -9.78 -1.76 -10.70
N ASP A 108 -8.90 -0.92 -11.25
CA ASP A 108 -7.88 -1.34 -12.22
C ASP A 108 -6.94 -2.40 -11.63
N ASN A 109 -6.53 -2.24 -10.37
CA ASN A 109 -5.71 -3.22 -9.65
C ASN A 109 -6.43 -4.56 -9.50
N ILE A 110 -7.68 -4.54 -9.07
CA ILE A 110 -8.49 -5.76 -8.91
C ILE A 110 -8.68 -6.46 -10.26
N GLN A 111 -8.97 -5.71 -11.32
CA GLN A 111 -9.19 -6.26 -12.65
C GLN A 111 -7.91 -6.90 -13.22
N LEU A 112 -6.77 -6.22 -13.15
CA LEU A 112 -5.50 -6.75 -13.65
C LEU A 112 -5.05 -7.99 -12.88
N ALA A 113 -5.27 -8.04 -11.57
CA ALA A 113 -4.92 -9.18 -10.73
C ALA A 113 -5.70 -10.47 -11.04
N GLN A 114 -6.79 -10.39 -11.83
CA GLN A 114 -7.49 -11.59 -12.32
C GLN A 114 -6.62 -12.41 -13.30
N ASN A 115 -5.75 -11.74 -14.06
CA ASN A 115 -5.02 -12.32 -15.18
C ASN A 115 -3.49 -12.27 -15.03
N HIS A 116 -2.98 -11.64 -13.97
CA HIS A 116 -1.54 -11.48 -13.71
C HIS A 116 -1.18 -11.96 -12.31
N ASP A 117 0.06 -12.39 -12.12
CA ASP A 117 0.55 -12.89 -10.83
C ASP A 117 0.54 -11.77 -9.76
N ALA A 118 0.93 -10.56 -10.15
CA ALA A 118 0.87 -9.37 -9.32
C ALA A 118 0.60 -8.10 -10.16
N VAL A 119 0.22 -7.03 -9.49
CA VAL A 119 -0.02 -5.71 -10.09
C VAL A 119 0.69 -4.66 -9.26
N ASP A 120 1.44 -3.78 -9.90
CA ASP A 120 2.06 -2.62 -9.28
C ASP A 120 1.49 -1.32 -9.88
N THR A 121 1.05 -0.42 -9.02
CA THR A 121 0.58 0.90 -9.45
C THR A 121 1.77 1.83 -9.63
N VAL A 122 1.91 2.40 -10.82
CA VAL A 122 3.08 3.20 -11.19
C VAL A 122 2.70 4.48 -11.91
N VAL A 123 3.58 5.47 -11.86
CA VAL A 123 3.58 6.65 -12.73
C VAL A 123 4.90 6.75 -13.46
N GLU A 124 4.91 7.33 -14.66
CA GLU A 124 6.14 7.58 -15.41
C GLU A 124 7.06 8.53 -14.65
N ALA A 125 8.37 8.29 -14.68
CA ALA A 125 9.33 9.21 -14.11
C ALA A 125 9.31 10.54 -14.90
N VAL A 126 9.09 11.66 -14.19
CA VAL A 126 9.05 13.01 -14.79
C VAL A 126 10.45 13.59 -14.89
N ASP A 127 11.22 13.54 -13.81
CA ASP A 127 12.57 14.04 -13.76
C ASP A 127 13.57 13.03 -14.34
N THR A 128 14.72 13.53 -14.78
CA THR A 128 15.85 12.68 -15.15
C THR A 128 16.35 11.92 -13.93
N ILE A 129 16.41 10.59 -14.05
CA ILE A 129 16.97 9.72 -13.00
C ILE A 129 18.47 9.57 -13.26
N VAL A 130 19.25 9.76 -12.22
CA VAL A 130 20.71 9.55 -12.24
C VAL A 130 21.08 8.46 -11.24
N GLU A 131 22.00 7.59 -11.63
CA GLU A 131 22.56 6.59 -10.74
C GLU A 131 23.91 7.07 -10.19
N SER A 132 24.14 6.81 -8.91
CA SER A 132 25.42 7.09 -8.25
C SER A 132 25.70 6.03 -7.20
N THR A 133 26.84 5.36 -7.29
CA THR A 133 27.25 4.33 -6.32
C THR A 133 27.90 4.91 -5.06
N ASN A 134 28.36 6.16 -5.10
CA ASN A 134 29.06 6.82 -3.99
C ASN A 134 28.41 8.13 -3.52
N GLY A 135 27.30 8.56 -4.13
CA GLY A 135 26.60 9.79 -3.80
C GLY A 135 27.31 11.10 -4.18
N GLN A 136 28.44 11.02 -4.92
CA GLN A 136 29.25 12.17 -5.31
C GLN A 136 29.32 12.37 -6.82
N PHE A 137 29.39 11.28 -7.58
CA PHE A 137 29.50 11.31 -9.05
C PHE A 137 28.43 10.45 -9.69
N ILE A 138 27.91 10.90 -10.82
CA ILE A 138 26.96 10.14 -11.63
C ILE A 138 27.72 8.98 -12.29
N THR A 139 27.18 7.76 -12.14
CA THR A 139 27.70 6.54 -12.77
C THR A 139 26.90 6.13 -14.00
N ASP A 140 25.61 6.46 -14.04
CA ASP A 140 24.74 6.22 -15.21
C ASP A 140 23.54 7.19 -15.24
N ILE A 141 22.95 7.37 -16.41
CA ILE A 141 21.70 8.09 -16.63
C ILE A 141 20.80 7.18 -17.46
N PRO A 142 19.97 6.35 -16.80
CA PRO A 142 19.10 5.42 -17.50
C PRO A 142 18.10 6.11 -18.44
N ASN A 143 17.65 5.40 -19.48
CA ASN A 143 16.60 5.92 -20.36
C ASN A 143 15.27 6.11 -19.59
N ARG A 144 14.89 7.38 -19.37
CA ARG A 144 13.70 7.75 -18.62
C ARG A 144 12.41 7.14 -19.18
N ALA A 145 12.34 6.89 -20.49
CA ALA A 145 11.17 6.27 -21.11
C ALA A 145 10.87 4.85 -20.61
N HIS A 146 11.84 4.20 -19.95
CA HIS A 146 11.70 2.87 -19.37
C HIS A 146 11.56 2.90 -17.85
N LEU A 147 11.48 4.10 -17.24
CA LEU A 147 11.48 4.25 -15.79
C LEU A 147 10.11 4.70 -15.26
N TYR A 148 9.65 3.97 -14.28
CA TYR A 148 8.43 4.24 -13.57
C TYR A 148 8.69 4.36 -12.07
N GLN A 149 7.92 5.22 -11.41
CA GLN A 149 7.93 5.35 -9.96
C GLN A 149 6.81 4.50 -9.37
N GLY A 150 7.17 3.54 -8.50
CA GLY A 150 6.23 2.68 -7.80
C GLY A 150 5.40 3.46 -6.78
N GLN A 151 4.10 3.27 -6.84
CA GLN A 151 3.14 3.74 -5.85
C GLN A 151 2.52 2.53 -5.13
N THR A 152 1.37 2.71 -4.55
CA THR A 152 0.42 1.67 -4.16
C THR A 152 -0.97 2.08 -4.64
N PRO A 153 -1.90 1.14 -4.86
CA PRO A 153 -1.90 -0.26 -4.42
C PRO A 153 -0.90 -1.16 -5.14
N GLN A 154 -0.51 -2.23 -4.45
CA GLN A 154 0.10 -3.42 -5.02
C GLN A 154 -0.83 -4.61 -4.73
N THR A 155 -1.14 -5.39 -5.74
CA THR A 155 -2.24 -6.35 -5.68
C THR A 155 -1.79 -7.72 -6.17
N PHE A 156 -2.15 -8.77 -5.46
CA PHE A 156 -1.79 -10.16 -5.78
C PHE A 156 -2.69 -11.14 -5.02
N ARG A 157 -2.61 -12.43 -5.35
CA ARG A 157 -3.29 -13.47 -4.58
C ARG A 157 -2.61 -13.68 -3.24
N CYS A 158 -3.41 -13.82 -2.19
CA CYS A 158 -2.91 -14.00 -0.81
C CYS A 158 -1.99 -15.23 -0.70
N LYS A 159 -2.41 -16.38 -1.23
CA LYS A 159 -1.64 -17.62 -1.16
C LYS A 159 -0.32 -17.53 -1.93
N ASP A 160 -0.33 -16.90 -3.11
CA ASP A 160 0.89 -16.73 -3.91
C ASP A 160 1.93 -15.89 -3.15
N PHE A 161 1.50 -14.79 -2.52
CA PHE A 161 2.40 -14.01 -1.67
C PHE A 161 2.97 -14.84 -0.52
N MET A 162 2.14 -15.56 0.22
CA MET A 162 2.57 -16.35 1.37
C MET A 162 3.59 -17.45 0.95
N ASP A 163 3.33 -18.15 -0.14
CA ASP A 163 4.21 -19.19 -0.66
C ASP A 163 5.55 -18.61 -1.14
N LEU A 164 5.53 -17.53 -1.91
CA LEU A 164 6.73 -16.87 -2.43
C LEU A 164 7.55 -16.25 -1.30
N TYR A 165 6.93 -15.51 -0.40
CA TYR A 165 7.60 -14.88 0.74
C TYR A 165 8.21 -15.93 1.69
N GLY A 166 7.48 -17.02 1.94
CA GLY A 166 7.98 -18.16 2.73
C GLY A 166 9.17 -18.88 2.09
N SER A 167 9.30 -18.83 0.76
CA SER A 167 10.40 -19.45 0.00
C SER A 167 11.69 -18.62 -0.07
N LEU A 168 11.65 -17.36 0.39
CA LEU A 168 12.81 -16.46 0.34
C LEU A 168 13.85 -16.83 1.40
N SER A 169 15.14 -16.75 1.02
CA SER A 169 16.24 -16.78 1.98
C SER A 169 16.29 -15.52 2.83
N ALA A 170 17.08 -15.51 3.89
CA ALA A 170 17.29 -14.35 4.72
C ALA A 170 17.91 -13.19 3.90
N GLU A 171 18.88 -13.48 3.04
CA GLU A 171 19.55 -12.52 2.18
C GLU A 171 18.57 -11.93 1.14
N GLU A 172 17.70 -12.77 0.55
CA GLU A 172 16.65 -12.28 -0.36
C GLU A 172 15.67 -11.33 0.35
N LYS A 173 15.32 -11.62 1.62
CA LYS A 173 14.44 -10.74 2.43
C LYS A 173 15.06 -9.39 2.75
N GLU A 174 16.37 -9.34 2.97
CA GLU A 174 17.08 -8.08 3.28
C GLU A 174 17.06 -7.06 2.13
N ILE A 175 17.01 -7.51 0.87
CA ILE A 175 17.00 -6.64 -0.30
C ILE A 175 15.61 -6.20 -0.75
N LEU A 176 14.56 -6.65 -0.07
CA LEU A 176 13.19 -6.31 -0.43
C LEU A 176 12.87 -4.85 -0.08
N THR A 177 12.36 -4.13 -1.07
CA THR A 177 11.85 -2.76 -0.91
C THR A 177 10.32 -2.71 -0.87
N ASP A 178 9.67 -3.64 -1.56
CA ASP A 178 8.20 -3.75 -1.62
C ASP A 178 7.76 -5.20 -1.94
N ALA A 179 6.44 -5.42 -1.94
CA ALA A 179 5.88 -6.75 -2.17
C ALA A 179 6.05 -7.23 -3.62
N CYS A 180 5.93 -6.35 -4.61
CA CYS A 180 6.06 -6.72 -6.03
C CYS A 180 7.45 -7.20 -6.39
N LYS A 181 8.50 -6.71 -5.70
CA LYS A 181 9.87 -7.19 -5.89
C LYS A 181 10.00 -8.70 -5.64
N ILE A 182 9.21 -9.27 -4.73
CA ILE A 182 9.19 -10.71 -4.45
C ILE A 182 8.78 -11.47 -5.72
N PHE A 183 7.74 -11.02 -6.40
CA PHE A 183 7.25 -11.61 -7.64
C PHE A 183 8.28 -11.50 -8.76
N VAL A 184 8.90 -10.33 -8.93
CA VAL A 184 9.96 -10.11 -9.93
C VAL A 184 11.16 -11.04 -9.71
N ILE A 185 11.67 -11.14 -8.48
CA ILE A 185 12.81 -12.02 -8.14
C ILE A 185 12.49 -13.48 -8.46
N LYS A 186 11.24 -13.91 -8.26
CA LYS A 186 10.79 -15.29 -8.54
C LYS A 186 10.30 -15.48 -9.99
N GLY A 187 10.57 -14.52 -10.88
CA GLY A 187 10.27 -14.61 -12.31
C GLY A 187 8.78 -14.62 -12.64
N LYS A 188 7.98 -14.01 -11.77
CA LYS A 188 6.53 -13.90 -11.93
C LYS A 188 6.16 -12.66 -12.74
N ASP A 189 4.98 -12.71 -13.36
CA ASP A 189 4.41 -11.62 -14.13
C ASP A 189 3.85 -10.52 -13.20
N VAL A 190 4.37 -9.29 -13.35
CA VAL A 190 3.90 -8.11 -12.61
C VAL A 190 3.39 -7.08 -13.59
N ALA A 191 2.07 -6.93 -13.68
CA ALA A 191 1.44 -5.94 -14.54
C ALA A 191 1.55 -4.52 -13.95
N LEU A 192 1.64 -3.52 -14.82
CA LEU A 192 1.63 -2.11 -14.42
C LEU A 192 0.20 -1.56 -14.48
N ALA A 193 -0.31 -1.08 -13.35
CA ALA A 193 -1.52 -0.29 -13.28
C ALA A 193 -1.18 1.20 -13.31
N LYS A 194 -1.97 1.99 -14.04
CA LYS A 194 -1.76 3.43 -14.15
C LYS A 194 -2.10 4.13 -12.83
N GLY A 195 -1.10 4.70 -12.19
CA GLY A 195 -1.25 5.58 -11.02
C GLY A 195 -1.61 7.01 -11.39
N GLU A 196 -1.54 7.87 -10.39
CA GLU A 196 -1.74 9.31 -10.53
C GLU A 196 -0.71 10.06 -9.69
N TYR A 197 -0.20 11.18 -10.19
CA TYR A 197 0.76 12.01 -9.44
C TYR A 197 0.12 12.59 -8.16
N SER A 198 -1.20 12.78 -8.15
CA SER A 198 -1.97 13.18 -6.98
C SER A 198 -2.03 12.13 -5.86
N ASN A 199 -1.74 10.85 -6.16
CA ASN A 199 -1.67 9.76 -5.17
C ASN A 199 -0.37 9.82 -4.37
N LEU A 200 -0.11 10.98 -3.79
CA LEU A 200 1.12 11.24 -3.06
C LEU A 200 1.19 10.45 -1.74
N LYS A 201 2.39 10.07 -1.35
CA LYS A 201 2.70 9.46 -0.05
C LYS A 201 3.08 10.55 0.94
N ILE A 202 2.30 10.72 2.00
CA ILE A 202 2.57 11.72 3.04
C ILE A 202 3.66 11.18 3.96
N THR A 203 4.91 11.63 3.76
CA THR A 203 6.07 11.19 4.53
C THR A 203 6.76 12.34 5.27
N THR A 204 6.62 13.56 4.79
CA THR A 204 7.25 14.76 5.32
C THR A 204 6.22 15.82 5.72
N VAL A 205 6.67 16.84 6.46
CA VAL A 205 5.82 18.02 6.77
C VAL A 205 5.41 18.76 5.49
N THR A 206 6.27 18.76 4.48
CA THR A 206 5.95 19.37 3.17
C THR A 206 4.83 18.63 2.48
N ASP A 207 4.88 17.28 2.46
CA ASP A 207 3.81 16.47 1.89
C ASP A 207 2.47 16.74 2.58
N LEU A 208 2.48 16.89 3.91
CA LEU A 208 1.27 17.19 4.67
C LEU A 208 0.69 18.57 4.31
N LYS A 209 1.56 19.58 4.08
CA LYS A 209 1.11 20.91 3.61
C LYS A 209 0.48 20.82 2.22
N ILE A 210 1.08 20.08 1.30
CA ILE A 210 0.53 19.85 -0.03
C ILE A 210 -0.82 19.14 0.09
N ALA A 211 -0.90 18.06 0.88
CA ALA A 211 -2.13 17.32 1.11
C ALA A 211 -3.26 18.21 1.66
N LYS A 212 -2.96 19.08 2.63
CA LYS A 212 -3.94 20.05 3.16
C LYS A 212 -4.46 20.99 2.08
N SER A 213 -3.59 21.52 1.23
CA SER A 213 -4.01 22.40 0.14
C SER A 213 -4.85 21.68 -0.94
N MET A 214 -4.78 20.37 -1.04
CA MET A 214 -5.61 19.58 -1.96
C MET A 214 -7.05 19.39 -1.44
N ILE A 215 -7.23 19.33 -0.12
CA ILE A 215 -8.56 19.19 0.51
C ILE A 215 -9.27 20.53 0.64
N GLU A 216 -8.55 21.64 0.90
CA GLU A 216 -9.14 22.96 1.12
C GLU A 216 -9.72 23.62 -0.15
N LYS A 217 -9.68 22.95 -1.30
CA LYS A 217 -10.17 23.47 -2.59
C LYS A 217 -11.58 23.04 -2.98
N ASP A 218 -12.24 22.26 -2.13
CA ASP A 218 -13.63 21.86 -2.25
C ASP A 218 -14.48 22.62 -1.18
#